data_7587daffee7e196e61e25690e0749f8d
#
_entry.id   7587daffee7e196e61e25690e0749f8d
#
_cell.length_a   1.000
_cell.length_b   1.000
_cell.length_c   1.000
_cell.angle_alpha   90.00
_cell.angle_beta   90.00
_cell.angle_gamma   90.00
#
_symmetry.space_group_name_H-M   'P 1'
#
loop_
_entity.id
_entity.type
_entity.pdbx_description
1 polymer ?
#
loop_
_entity_poly.entity_id
_entity_poly.type
_entity_poly.pdbx_seq_one_letter_code
_entity_poly.pdbx_strand_id
1 'polypeptide(L)'
;AHLSSPESDHRFNRALNQLQMEYKVLPVGVAEVGAWRYAFVYELTNRHYPDLVSQAGAITEPEARRILLERYFKMVGAARLTDITRLFRWRPDDTARTLNKLVAVGELRCGLAVADQKGEWFADSALKIKPPDQLEA
;
A
#
# COMPACT_ATOMS: atom_id res chain seq x y z
N ALA A 1 -20.62 14.18 32.44
CA ALA A 1 -20.43 14.20 30.98
C ALA A 1 -19.29 15.16 30.68
N HIS A 2 -18.10 14.66 30.36
CA HIS A 2 -17.02 15.48 29.82
C HIS A 2 -17.38 15.79 28.38
N LEU A 3 -17.82 17.03 28.14
CA LEU A 3 -17.90 17.58 26.80
C LEU A 3 -16.45 17.77 26.33
N SER A 4 -16.01 16.98 25.35
CA SER A 4 -14.73 17.20 24.70
C SER A 4 -14.77 18.58 24.03
N SER A 5 -13.73 19.39 24.23
CA SER A 5 -13.61 20.65 23.52
C SER A 5 -13.30 20.36 22.05
N PRO A 6 -13.69 21.22 21.08
CA PRO A 6 -13.35 21.05 19.66
C PRO A 6 -11.84 20.86 19.41
N GLU A 7 -11.01 21.47 20.23
CA GLU A 7 -9.56 21.34 20.18
C GLU A 7 -9.09 19.95 20.65
N SER A 8 -9.73 19.39 21.66
CA SER A 8 -9.47 18.03 22.14
C SER A 8 -9.83 17.00 21.07
N ASP A 9 -10.97 17.16 20.40
CA ASP A 9 -11.41 16.28 19.33
C ASP A 9 -10.48 16.33 18.12
N HIS A 10 -10.00 17.52 17.75
CA HIS A 10 -9.02 17.67 16.69
C HIS A 10 -7.68 16.99 17.00
N ARG A 11 -7.18 17.13 18.23
CA ARG A 11 -5.95 16.46 18.68
C ARG A 11 -6.11 14.94 18.69
N PHE A 12 -7.23 14.45 19.20
CA PHE A 12 -7.56 13.02 19.20
C PHE A 12 -7.61 12.45 17.78
N ASN A 13 -8.35 13.09 16.87
CA ASN A 13 -8.47 12.64 15.48
C ASN A 13 -7.13 12.64 14.77
N ARG A 14 -6.28 13.63 15.01
CA ARG A 14 -4.92 13.66 14.44
C ARG A 14 -4.08 12.49 14.94
N ALA A 15 -4.10 12.22 16.26
CA ALA A 15 -3.36 11.11 16.84
C ALA A 15 -3.87 9.76 16.34
N LEU A 16 -5.19 9.57 16.26
CA LEU A 16 -5.80 8.36 15.73
C LEU A 16 -5.43 8.13 14.26
N ASN A 17 -5.49 9.17 13.43
CA ASN A 17 -5.08 9.08 12.03
C ASN A 17 -3.60 8.70 11.90
N GLN A 18 -2.73 9.27 12.71
CA GLN A 18 -1.32 8.90 12.72
C GLN A 18 -1.12 7.44 13.09
N LEU A 19 -1.77 6.96 14.15
CA LEU A 19 -1.68 5.56 14.58
C LEU A 19 -2.19 4.59 13.52
N GLN A 20 -3.24 4.97 12.78
CA GLN A 20 -3.74 4.17 11.64
C GLN A 20 -2.75 4.17 10.47
N MET A 21 -2.17 5.33 10.12
CA MET A 21 -1.15 5.42 9.07
C MET A 21 0.10 4.59 9.38
N GLU A 22 0.43 4.46 10.66
CA GLU A 22 1.55 3.64 11.15
C GLU A 22 1.15 2.17 11.39
N TYR A 23 -0.08 1.78 11.06
CA TYR A 23 -0.64 0.45 11.31
C TYR A 23 -0.56 0.01 12.79
N LYS A 24 -0.51 0.95 13.73
CA LYS A 24 -0.49 0.67 15.17
C LYS A 24 -1.87 0.33 15.72
N VAL A 25 -2.92 0.89 15.10
CA VAL A 25 -4.32 0.57 15.38
C VAL A 25 -5.07 0.23 14.11
N LEU A 26 -6.03 -0.68 14.22
CA LEU A 26 -6.88 -1.15 13.13
C LEU A 26 -8.35 -0.99 13.50
N PRO A 27 -9.24 -0.64 12.56
CA PRO A 27 -10.67 -0.77 12.77
C PRO A 27 -11.03 -2.27 12.74
N VAL A 28 -11.55 -2.77 13.84
CA VAL A 28 -11.89 -4.20 14.01
C VAL A 28 -13.39 -4.46 14.08
N GLY A 29 -14.19 -3.41 14.11
CA GLY A 29 -15.63 -3.54 14.15
C GLY A 29 -16.35 -2.19 14.13
N VAL A 30 -17.67 -2.29 14.20
CA VAL A 30 -18.58 -1.15 14.30
C VAL A 30 -19.48 -1.38 15.52
N ALA A 31 -19.63 -0.37 16.37
CA ALA A 31 -20.53 -0.39 17.49
C ALA A 31 -21.67 0.63 17.31
N GLU A 32 -22.83 0.34 17.83
CA GLU A 32 -23.92 1.31 17.92
C GLU A 32 -23.70 2.21 19.14
N VAL A 33 -23.51 3.52 18.92
CA VAL A 33 -23.23 4.48 19.97
C VAL A 33 -24.01 5.77 19.75
N GLY A 34 -24.85 6.11 20.73
CA GLY A 34 -25.52 7.40 20.81
C GLY A 34 -26.38 7.77 19.59
N ALA A 35 -26.54 9.09 19.37
CA ALA A 35 -27.40 9.63 18.31
C ALA A 35 -26.91 9.36 16.88
N TRP A 36 -25.63 9.10 16.68
CA TRP A 36 -25.02 8.83 15.37
C TRP A 36 -25.05 7.36 14.95
N ARG A 37 -25.56 6.50 15.82
CA ARG A 37 -25.81 5.07 15.62
C ARG A 37 -24.59 4.19 15.37
N TYR A 38 -23.47 4.71 14.83
CA TYR A 38 -22.31 3.89 14.45
C TYR A 38 -21.00 4.58 14.86
N ALA A 39 -20.12 3.81 15.49
CA ALA A 39 -18.73 4.20 15.73
C ALA A 39 -17.79 3.04 15.39
N PHE A 40 -16.63 3.34 14.81
CA PHE A 40 -15.61 2.32 14.62
C PHE A 40 -15.01 1.91 15.95
N VAL A 41 -14.86 0.60 16.13
CA VAL A 41 -14.10 0.01 17.23
C VAL A 41 -12.68 -0.21 16.74
N TYR A 42 -11.72 0.36 17.46
CA TYR A 42 -10.29 0.24 17.14
C TYR A 42 -9.60 -0.67 18.13
N GLU A 43 -8.64 -1.45 17.66
CA GLU A 43 -7.78 -2.27 18.49
C GLU A 43 -6.31 -2.07 18.13
N LEU A 44 -5.42 -2.31 19.07
CA LEU A 44 -3.98 -2.33 18.81
C LEU A 44 -3.62 -3.48 17.89
N THR A 45 -2.87 -3.20 16.83
CA THR A 45 -2.50 -4.21 15.82
C THR A 45 -1.78 -5.40 16.42
N ASN A 46 -0.84 -5.19 17.34
CA ASN A 46 -0.10 -6.24 18.01
C ASN A 46 -0.95 -7.07 18.98
N ARG A 47 -2.07 -6.54 19.46
CA ARG A 47 -3.03 -7.27 20.29
C ARG A 47 -3.96 -8.12 19.42
N HIS A 48 -4.42 -7.53 18.30
CA HIS A 48 -5.29 -8.23 17.36
C HIS A 48 -4.55 -9.35 16.61
N TYR A 49 -3.26 -9.12 16.31
CA TYR A 49 -2.36 -10.09 15.66
C TYR A 49 -1.11 -10.30 16.53
N PRO A 50 -1.18 -11.13 17.58
CA PRO A 50 -0.08 -11.27 18.57
C PRO A 50 1.22 -11.79 17.95
N ASP A 51 1.14 -12.60 16.90
CA ASP A 51 2.31 -13.18 16.23
C ASP A 51 2.94 -12.28 15.17
N LEU A 52 2.31 -11.14 14.86
CA LEU A 52 2.75 -10.28 13.77
C LEU A 52 4.17 -9.76 13.97
N VAL A 53 4.54 -9.40 15.20
CA VAL A 53 5.87 -8.86 15.52
C VAL A 53 6.94 -9.91 15.29
N SER A 54 6.71 -11.15 15.71
CA SER A 54 7.65 -12.27 15.51
C SER A 54 7.78 -12.63 14.03
N GLN A 55 6.67 -12.67 13.30
CA GLN A 55 6.67 -12.91 11.85
C GLN A 55 7.40 -11.79 11.10
N ALA A 56 7.15 -10.54 11.45
CA ALA A 56 7.80 -9.39 10.82
C ALA A 56 9.30 -9.33 11.10
N GLY A 57 9.73 -9.74 12.30
CA GLY A 57 11.15 -9.73 12.68
C GLY A 57 12.04 -10.65 11.82
N ALA A 58 11.46 -11.66 11.17
CA ALA A 58 12.15 -12.55 10.25
C ALA A 58 12.31 -11.99 8.82
N ILE A 59 11.58 -10.89 8.48
CA ILE A 59 11.53 -10.33 7.12
C ILE A 59 12.44 -9.10 7.07
N THR A 60 13.43 -9.12 6.20
CA THR A 60 14.29 -7.96 5.95
C THR A 60 13.52 -6.87 5.19
N GLU A 61 13.94 -5.62 5.34
CA GLU A 61 13.29 -4.49 4.64
C GLU A 61 13.30 -4.64 3.10
N PRO A 62 14.40 -5.08 2.45
CA PRO A 62 14.39 -5.37 1.01
C PRO A 62 13.41 -6.47 0.61
N GLU A 63 13.26 -7.49 1.45
CA GLU A 63 12.31 -8.58 1.21
C GLU A 63 10.86 -8.11 1.38
N ALA A 64 10.58 -7.31 2.40
CA ALA A 64 9.27 -6.69 2.59
C ALA A 64 8.88 -5.83 1.38
N ARG A 65 9.82 -5.01 0.85
CA ARG A 65 9.58 -4.23 -0.38
C ARG A 65 9.27 -5.13 -1.58
N ARG A 66 10.00 -6.23 -1.75
CA ARG A 66 9.75 -7.20 -2.82
C ARG A 66 8.34 -7.77 -2.73
N ILE A 67 7.96 -8.28 -1.57
CA ILE A 67 6.63 -8.87 -1.32
C ILE A 67 5.51 -7.84 -1.59
N LEU A 68 5.69 -6.60 -1.13
CA LEU A 68 4.72 -5.53 -1.35
C LEU A 68 4.58 -5.20 -2.82
N LEU A 69 5.67 -5.12 -3.59
CA LEU A 69 5.61 -4.84 -5.03
C LEU A 69 4.97 -5.99 -5.80
N GLU A 70 5.28 -7.23 -5.50
CA GLU A 70 4.64 -8.39 -6.13
C GLU A 70 3.10 -8.34 -5.96
N ARG A 71 2.65 -8.08 -4.73
CA ARG A 71 1.21 -7.92 -4.44
C ARG A 71 0.61 -6.71 -5.15
N TYR A 72 1.33 -5.60 -5.16
CA TYR A 72 0.88 -4.38 -5.80
C TYR A 72 0.68 -4.58 -7.31
N PHE A 73 1.67 -5.18 -8.00
CA PHE A 73 1.57 -5.44 -9.44
C PHE A 73 0.48 -6.45 -9.79
N LYS A 74 0.24 -7.45 -8.96
CA LYS A 74 -0.92 -8.36 -9.12
C LYS A 74 -2.26 -7.64 -9.04
N MET A 75 -2.34 -6.54 -8.29
CA MET A 75 -3.57 -5.75 -8.17
C MET A 75 -3.75 -4.74 -9.30
N VAL A 76 -2.68 -4.02 -9.68
CA VAL A 76 -2.78 -2.90 -10.63
C VAL A 76 -2.35 -3.29 -12.05
N GLY A 77 -1.67 -4.41 -12.22
CA GLY A 77 -1.16 -4.90 -13.49
C GLY A 77 0.09 -4.21 -13.97
N ALA A 78 0.13 -2.88 -14.03
CA ALA A 78 1.27 -2.08 -14.46
C ALA A 78 1.38 -0.77 -13.70
N ALA A 79 2.62 -0.26 -13.51
CA ALA A 79 2.90 1.00 -12.85
C ALA A 79 4.27 1.56 -13.26
N ARG A 80 4.47 2.86 -13.04
CA ARG A 80 5.77 3.52 -13.18
C ARG A 80 6.50 3.57 -11.83
N LEU A 81 7.81 3.70 -11.88
CA LEU A 81 8.64 3.93 -10.68
C LEU A 81 8.13 5.13 -9.85
N THR A 82 7.74 6.21 -10.53
CA THR A 82 7.23 7.42 -9.88
C THR A 82 5.92 7.19 -9.12
N ASP A 83 5.04 6.34 -9.62
CA ASP A 83 3.76 6.01 -8.98
C ASP A 83 4.00 5.21 -7.69
N ILE A 84 4.93 4.27 -7.74
CA ILE A 84 5.34 3.44 -6.61
C ILE A 84 6.03 4.27 -5.53
N THR A 85 6.99 5.12 -5.91
CA THR A 85 7.68 6.00 -4.94
C THR A 85 6.72 6.95 -4.24
N ARG A 86 5.72 7.47 -4.96
CA ARG A 86 4.69 8.33 -4.39
C ARG A 86 3.78 7.56 -3.42
N LEU A 87 3.35 6.36 -3.81
CA LEU A 87 2.44 5.54 -3.02
C LEU A 87 3.08 5.09 -1.70
N PHE A 88 4.26 4.47 -1.80
CA PHE A 88 4.94 3.87 -0.65
C PHE A 88 5.87 4.84 0.08
N ARG A 89 6.11 6.03 -0.46
CA ARG A 89 7.07 7.02 0.05
C ARG A 89 8.48 6.48 0.21
N TRP A 90 8.85 5.52 -0.64
CA TRP A 90 10.20 4.97 -0.66
C TRP A 90 11.16 5.88 -1.43
N ARG A 91 12.45 5.71 -1.16
CA ARG A 91 13.49 6.38 -1.94
C ARG A 91 13.47 5.82 -3.38
N PRO A 92 13.64 6.68 -4.40
CA PRO A 92 13.65 6.23 -5.80
C PRO A 92 14.67 5.11 -6.07
N ASP A 93 15.87 5.21 -5.50
CA ASP A 93 16.94 4.23 -5.68
C ASP A 93 16.57 2.84 -5.12
N ASP A 94 15.94 2.81 -3.96
CA ASP A 94 15.50 1.56 -3.33
C ASP A 94 14.35 0.93 -4.11
N THR A 95 13.45 1.76 -4.63
CA THR A 95 12.36 1.32 -5.50
C THR A 95 12.90 0.75 -6.81
N ALA A 96 13.80 1.47 -7.49
CA ALA A 96 14.43 1.03 -8.73
C ALA A 96 15.18 -0.29 -8.53
N ARG A 97 15.96 -0.42 -7.45
CA ARG A 97 16.68 -1.64 -7.13
C ARG A 97 15.75 -2.83 -6.94
N THR A 98 14.61 -2.63 -6.28
CA THR A 98 13.62 -3.71 -6.06
C THR A 98 12.92 -4.09 -7.35
N LEU A 99 12.52 -3.12 -8.18
CA LEU A 99 11.93 -3.35 -9.49
C LEU A 99 12.87 -4.13 -10.40
N ASN A 100 14.14 -3.72 -10.48
CA ASN A 100 15.14 -4.39 -11.31
C ASN A 100 15.37 -5.85 -10.88
N LYS A 101 15.33 -6.14 -9.57
CA LYS A 101 15.40 -7.51 -9.08
C LYS A 101 14.20 -8.34 -9.53
N LEU A 102 12.98 -7.79 -9.46
CA LEU A 102 11.76 -8.48 -9.91
C LEU A 102 11.76 -8.71 -11.43
N VAL A 103 12.30 -7.78 -12.20
CA VAL A 103 12.52 -7.96 -13.66
C VAL A 103 13.56 -9.07 -13.90
N ALA A 104 14.67 -9.07 -13.18
CA ALA A 104 15.73 -10.06 -13.34
C ALA A 104 15.27 -11.49 -13.04
N VAL A 105 14.32 -11.68 -12.12
CA VAL A 105 13.73 -13.00 -11.83
C VAL A 105 12.49 -13.33 -12.67
N GLY A 106 12.09 -12.44 -13.59
CA GLY A 106 10.97 -12.67 -14.51
C GLY A 106 9.57 -12.42 -13.92
N GLU A 107 9.47 -11.89 -12.71
CA GLU A 107 8.19 -11.54 -12.10
C GLU A 107 7.57 -10.29 -12.74
N LEU A 108 8.40 -9.36 -13.21
CA LEU A 108 7.98 -8.16 -13.91
C LEU A 108 8.62 -8.08 -15.30
N ARG A 109 7.96 -7.35 -16.19
CA ARG A 109 8.50 -6.87 -17.48
C ARG A 109 8.73 -5.37 -17.38
N CYS A 110 9.78 -4.85 -18.02
CA CYS A 110 10.09 -3.43 -18.11
C CYS A 110 10.17 -2.97 -19.57
N GLY A 111 10.45 -1.69 -19.79
CA GLY A 111 10.58 -1.11 -21.13
C GLY A 111 9.24 -0.97 -21.87
N LEU A 112 8.13 -1.01 -21.14
CA LEU A 112 6.80 -0.89 -21.72
C LEU A 112 6.40 0.58 -21.83
N ALA A 113 5.64 0.89 -22.89
CA ALA A 113 4.98 2.17 -23.07
C ALA A 113 3.47 1.98 -23.04
N VAL A 114 2.77 2.94 -22.45
CA VAL A 114 1.30 3.01 -22.44
C VAL A 114 0.89 4.19 -23.30
N ALA A 115 -0.08 4.00 -24.19
CA ALA A 115 -0.59 5.07 -25.04
C ALA A 115 -0.98 6.29 -24.22
N ASP A 116 -0.60 7.48 -24.68
CA ASP A 116 -0.86 8.77 -24.04
C ASP A 116 -0.27 8.97 -22.63
N GLN A 117 0.60 8.06 -22.17
CA GLN A 117 1.27 8.14 -20.88
C GLN A 117 2.79 8.24 -21.04
N LYS A 118 3.39 9.24 -20.41
CA LYS A 118 4.85 9.42 -20.43
C LYS A 118 5.55 8.52 -19.42
N GLY A 119 6.74 8.07 -19.78
CA GLY A 119 7.65 7.33 -18.92
C GLY A 119 7.65 5.83 -19.18
N GLU A 120 8.61 5.16 -18.56
CA GLU A 120 8.78 3.73 -18.63
C GLU A 120 7.84 3.04 -17.64
N TRP A 121 7.18 1.98 -18.13
CA TRP A 121 6.26 1.18 -17.35
C TRP A 121 6.84 -0.19 -17.03
N PHE A 122 6.55 -0.64 -15.84
CA PHE A 122 6.73 -2.01 -15.37
C PHE A 122 5.38 -2.69 -15.34
N ALA A 123 5.32 -3.96 -15.69
CA ALA A 123 4.07 -4.73 -15.63
C ALA A 123 4.31 -6.13 -15.06
N ASP A 124 3.29 -6.66 -14.41
CA ASP A 124 3.24 -8.06 -14.01
C ASP A 124 3.47 -8.96 -15.23
N SER A 125 4.32 -9.99 -15.11
CA SER A 125 4.65 -10.88 -16.22
C SER A 125 3.44 -11.65 -16.76
N ALA A 126 2.44 -11.90 -15.89
CA ALA A 126 1.21 -12.58 -16.27
C ALA A 126 0.20 -11.66 -16.96
N LEU A 127 0.41 -10.34 -16.96
CA LEU A 127 -0.50 -9.38 -17.59
C LEU A 127 -0.53 -9.61 -19.12
N LYS A 128 -1.70 -9.87 -19.66
CA LYS A 128 -1.91 -9.96 -21.12
C LYS A 128 -1.91 -8.56 -21.71
N ILE A 129 -0.90 -8.25 -22.51
CA ILE A 129 -0.77 -6.96 -23.19
C ILE A 129 -1.17 -7.18 -24.65
N LYS A 130 -2.11 -6.37 -25.15
CA LYS A 130 -2.43 -6.35 -26.57
C LYS A 130 -1.37 -5.52 -27.31
N PRO A 131 -0.85 -5.99 -28.45
CA PRO A 131 0.02 -5.18 -29.29
C PRO A 131 -0.77 -3.98 -29.88
N PRO A 132 -0.10 -2.85 -30.18
CA PRO A 132 -0.76 -1.63 -30.67
C PRO A 132 -1.62 -1.85 -31.92
N ASP A 133 -1.23 -2.75 -32.80
CA ASP A 133 -1.92 -3.05 -34.07
C ASP A 133 -3.31 -3.71 -33.87
N GLN A 134 -3.68 -4.08 -32.66
CA GLN A 134 -4.98 -4.70 -32.31
C GLN A 134 -5.92 -3.76 -31.56
N LEU A 135 -5.55 -2.47 -31.43
CA LEU A 135 -6.37 -1.46 -30.76
C LEU A 135 -7.29 -0.69 -31.70
N GLU A 136 -7.18 -0.90 -33.02
CA GLU A 136 -7.98 -0.23 -34.07
C GLU A 136 -9.03 -1.15 -34.72
N ALA A 137 -9.66 -1.99 -33.91
CA ALA A 137 -10.77 -2.81 -34.41
C ALA A 137 -12.02 -2.63 -33.53
#